data_36db1857e745b7f99d751133647ac927
#
_entry.id   36db1857e745b7f99d751133647ac927
#
_cell.length_a   1.000
_cell.length_b   1.000
_cell.length_c   1.000
_cell.angle_alpha   90.00
_cell.angle_beta   90.00
_cell.angle_gamma   90.00
#
_symmetry.space_group_name_H-M   'P 1'
#
loop_
_entity.id
_entity.type
_entity.pdbx_description
1 polymer ?
#
loop_
_entity_poly.entity_id
_entity_poly.type
_entity_poly.pdbx_seq_one_letter_code
_entity_poly.pdbx_strand_id
1 'polypeptide(L)'
;MGISIDDLSDSAARKAWEIYRRQYGGKKPDVREGDRSGSSRGKYGAVKEDRGKIKFDSKKEARRYDALVLLLKAGAITDLKVQPEFTLIEAYTTPDGERVRALRYRADFSYKRDGVLIVEDVKSTATRTRTYLDKRKLMREIHGIEVKEVQEW
;
A
#
# COMPACT_ATOMS: atom_id res chain seq x y z
N MET A 1 0.68 -2.12 -14.04
CA MET A 1 1.89 -1.53 -14.64
C MET A 1 3.06 -1.76 -13.69
N GLY A 2 4.08 -2.46 -14.12
CA GLY A 2 5.33 -2.54 -13.39
C GLY A 2 6.00 -1.15 -13.36
N ILE A 3 6.75 -0.84 -12.29
CA ILE A 3 7.63 0.33 -12.31
C ILE A 3 8.67 0.06 -13.40
N SER A 4 8.69 0.88 -14.45
CA SER A 4 9.74 0.84 -15.45
C SER A 4 11.02 1.41 -14.85
N ILE A 5 12.18 0.88 -15.27
CA ILE A 5 13.49 1.47 -14.93
C ILE A 5 13.56 2.94 -15.38
N ASP A 6 12.83 3.30 -16.44
CA ASP A 6 12.79 4.65 -16.98
C ASP A 6 12.04 5.65 -16.08
N ASP A 7 11.18 5.15 -15.18
CA ASP A 7 10.51 5.98 -14.16
C ASP A 7 11.45 6.31 -12.98
N LEU A 8 12.64 5.73 -12.94
CA LEU A 8 13.63 5.91 -11.88
C LEU A 8 14.73 6.86 -12.35
N SER A 9 14.53 8.15 -12.09
CA SER A 9 15.52 9.19 -12.46
C SER A 9 16.79 9.18 -11.59
N ASP A 10 16.80 8.42 -10.49
CA ASP A 10 17.86 8.41 -9.50
C ASP A 10 18.71 7.12 -9.58
N SER A 11 20.04 7.28 -9.47
CA SER A 11 21.02 6.18 -9.46
C SER A 11 20.78 5.18 -8.32
N ALA A 12 20.31 5.65 -7.16
CA ALA A 12 19.97 4.81 -6.00
C ALA A 12 18.74 3.94 -6.29
N ALA A 13 17.75 4.49 -6.96
CA ALA A 13 16.54 3.77 -7.35
C ALA A 13 16.83 2.71 -8.42
N ARG A 14 17.73 3.00 -9.37
CA ARG A 14 18.22 2.00 -10.35
C ARG A 14 18.93 0.85 -9.64
N LYS A 15 19.80 1.16 -8.68
CA LYS A 15 20.53 0.16 -7.90
C LYS A 15 19.59 -0.73 -7.07
N ALA A 16 18.56 -0.13 -6.46
CA ALA A 16 17.52 -0.88 -5.74
C ALA A 16 16.74 -1.81 -6.69
N TRP A 17 16.42 -1.34 -7.91
CA TRP A 17 15.76 -2.15 -8.92
C TRP A 17 16.64 -3.31 -9.41
N GLU A 18 17.95 -3.10 -9.58
CA GLU A 18 18.88 -4.18 -9.92
C GLU A 18 18.96 -5.25 -8.83
N ILE A 19 19.02 -4.83 -7.55
CA ILE A 19 18.99 -5.74 -6.41
C ILE A 19 17.68 -6.53 -6.38
N TYR A 20 16.55 -5.84 -6.56
CA TYR A 20 15.24 -6.48 -6.62
C TYR A 20 15.16 -7.49 -7.77
N ARG A 21 15.57 -7.10 -8.97
CA ARG A 21 15.60 -7.96 -10.16
C ARG A 21 16.51 -9.18 -9.96
N ARG A 22 17.66 -9.00 -9.31
CA ARG A 22 18.59 -10.07 -9.00
C ARG A 22 18.05 -11.05 -7.97
N GLN A 23 17.36 -10.54 -6.95
CA GLN A 23 16.82 -11.34 -5.85
C GLN A 23 15.53 -12.07 -6.22
N TYR A 24 14.70 -11.45 -7.06
CA TYR A 24 13.38 -11.97 -7.47
C TYR A 24 13.32 -12.31 -8.96
N GLY A 25 14.44 -12.22 -9.70
CA GLY A 25 14.67 -12.78 -11.04
C GLY A 25 13.94 -12.11 -12.18
N GLY A 26 13.24 -10.96 -11.96
CA GLY A 26 12.42 -10.32 -13.00
C GLY A 26 11.31 -11.24 -13.57
N LYS A 27 11.25 -12.49 -13.13
CA LYS A 27 10.16 -13.43 -13.40
C LYS A 27 9.08 -13.19 -12.34
N LYS A 28 7.82 -13.13 -12.78
CA LYS A 28 6.69 -13.32 -11.87
C LYS A 28 7.03 -14.55 -11.02
N PRO A 29 6.96 -14.48 -9.69
CA PRO A 29 7.18 -15.66 -8.87
C PRO A 29 6.17 -16.70 -9.30
N ASP A 30 6.68 -17.83 -9.76
CA ASP A 30 5.89 -18.99 -10.14
C ASP A 30 5.17 -19.47 -8.87
N VAL A 31 3.86 -19.32 -8.84
CA VAL A 31 3.03 -19.79 -7.73
C VAL A 31 2.95 -21.30 -7.86
N ARG A 32 3.96 -22.01 -7.34
CA ARG A 32 3.84 -23.44 -7.15
C ARG A 32 2.75 -23.68 -6.10
N GLU A 33 1.64 -24.26 -6.56
CA GLU A 33 0.69 -24.93 -5.71
C GLU A 33 1.43 -25.96 -4.85
N GLY A 34 1.37 -25.78 -3.55
CA GLY A 34 1.87 -26.79 -2.63
C GLY A 34 2.28 -26.22 -1.27
N ASP A 35 1.33 -25.74 -0.50
CA ASP A 35 1.20 -26.12 0.91
C ASP A 35 -0.20 -25.76 1.42
N ARG A 36 -1.03 -26.78 1.64
CA ARG A 36 -2.37 -26.66 2.24
C ARG A 36 -2.24 -26.75 3.76
N SER A 37 -1.74 -25.71 4.40
CA SER A 37 -1.96 -25.53 5.83
C SER A 37 -2.94 -24.37 6.04
N GLY A 38 -4.04 -24.68 6.73
CA GLY A 38 -5.25 -23.89 6.84
C GLY A 38 -5.07 -22.41 7.16
N SER A 39 -5.10 -21.57 6.16
CA SER A 39 -5.31 -20.14 6.33
C SER A 39 -6.76 -19.80 6.03
N SER A 40 -7.45 -19.17 6.97
CA SER A 40 -8.81 -18.68 6.78
C SER A 40 -8.83 -17.74 5.56
N ARG A 41 -9.49 -18.17 4.49
CA ARG A 41 -9.71 -17.34 3.30
C ARG A 41 -10.62 -16.17 3.67
N GLY A 42 -10.11 -14.94 3.56
CA GLY A 42 -10.92 -13.75 3.67
C GLY A 42 -12.02 -13.72 2.59
N LYS A 43 -13.04 -12.88 2.78
CA LYS A 43 -14.25 -12.75 1.94
C LYS A 43 -13.99 -12.64 0.43
N TYR A 44 -12.77 -12.29 0.02
CA TYR A 44 -12.35 -12.13 -1.37
C TYR A 44 -11.14 -13.01 -1.74
N GLY A 45 -10.90 -14.11 -1.02
CA GLY A 45 -9.81 -15.03 -1.32
C GLY A 45 -8.40 -14.48 -1.02
N ALA A 46 -8.29 -13.37 -0.31
CA ALA A 46 -7.00 -12.80 0.09
C ALA A 46 -6.30 -13.72 1.11
N VAL A 47 -5.06 -14.07 0.85
CA VAL A 47 -4.20 -14.84 1.75
C VAL A 47 -3.39 -13.84 2.56
N LYS A 48 -3.56 -13.86 3.89
CA LYS A 48 -2.77 -13.05 4.81
C LYS A 48 -1.32 -13.54 4.81
N GLU A 49 -0.40 -12.60 4.81
CA GLU A 49 1.03 -12.89 4.85
C GLU A 49 1.72 -12.13 5.99
N ASP A 50 2.63 -12.78 6.68
CA ASP A 50 3.37 -12.23 7.81
C ASP A 50 4.83 -11.95 7.39
N ARG A 51 5.33 -10.76 7.69
CA ARG A 51 6.71 -10.36 7.54
C ARG A 51 7.28 -9.95 8.92
N GLY A 52 7.43 -10.93 9.78
CA GLY A 52 7.88 -10.73 11.16
C GLY A 52 6.80 -10.08 12.02
N LYS A 53 6.97 -8.82 12.42
CA LYS A 53 5.99 -8.10 13.26
C LYS A 53 4.83 -7.47 12.47
N ILE A 54 4.91 -7.45 11.14
CA ILE A 54 3.94 -6.80 10.26
C ILE A 54 3.09 -7.87 9.59
N LYS A 55 1.77 -7.76 9.75
CA LYS A 55 0.79 -8.63 9.11
C LYS A 55 0.14 -7.90 7.96
N PHE A 56 0.11 -8.54 6.80
CA PHE A 56 -0.51 -8.01 5.60
C PHE A 56 -1.80 -8.77 5.28
N ASP A 57 -2.79 -8.05 4.79
CA ASP A 57 -4.07 -8.64 4.41
C ASP A 57 -4.01 -9.39 3.07
N SER A 58 -2.95 -9.18 2.30
CA SER A 58 -2.72 -9.88 1.04
C SER A 58 -1.24 -10.09 0.74
N LYS A 59 -0.93 -11.11 -0.07
CA LYS A 59 0.42 -11.34 -0.61
C LYS A 59 0.92 -10.20 -1.48
N LYS A 60 0.01 -9.45 -2.12
CA LYS A 60 0.33 -8.29 -2.95
C LYS A 60 0.88 -7.15 -2.11
N GLU A 61 0.24 -6.86 -0.99
CA GLU A 61 0.73 -5.87 -0.02
C GLU A 61 2.10 -6.25 0.52
N ALA A 62 2.31 -7.53 0.90
CA ALA A 62 3.60 -8.00 1.38
C ALA A 62 4.72 -7.83 0.33
N ARG A 63 4.46 -8.16 -0.93
CA ARG A 63 5.43 -7.95 -2.03
C ARG A 63 5.71 -6.45 -2.25
N ARG A 64 4.67 -5.61 -2.19
CA ARG A 64 4.85 -4.17 -2.30
C ARG A 64 5.71 -3.64 -1.17
N TYR A 65 5.47 -4.10 0.05
CA TYR A 65 6.29 -3.76 1.20
C TYR A 65 7.77 -4.12 0.99
N ASP A 66 8.06 -5.35 0.53
CA ASP A 66 9.43 -5.80 0.25
C ASP A 66 10.12 -4.85 -0.75
N ALA A 67 9.42 -4.45 -1.81
CA ALA A 67 9.93 -3.49 -2.79
C ALA A 67 10.20 -2.09 -2.16
N LEU A 68 9.29 -1.60 -1.33
CA LEU A 68 9.45 -0.32 -0.64
C LEU A 68 10.61 -0.34 0.36
N VAL A 69 10.82 -1.45 1.06
CA VAL A 69 11.97 -1.62 1.96
C VAL A 69 13.29 -1.56 1.19
N LEU A 70 13.36 -2.13 -0.01
CA LEU A 70 14.55 -2.03 -0.86
C LEU A 70 14.81 -0.58 -1.29
N LEU A 71 13.76 0.15 -1.68
CA LEU A 71 13.86 1.58 -2.02
C LEU A 71 14.30 2.42 -0.82
N LEU A 72 13.80 2.11 0.37
CA LEU A 72 14.20 2.76 1.62
C LEU A 72 15.69 2.51 1.92
N LYS A 73 16.15 1.27 1.82
CA LYS A 73 17.57 0.91 2.02
C LYS A 73 18.50 1.56 0.99
N ALA A 74 18.02 1.76 -0.23
CA ALA A 74 18.76 2.45 -1.28
C ALA A 74 18.74 3.98 -1.13
N GLY A 75 17.99 4.53 -0.17
CA GLY A 75 17.84 5.96 0.03
C GLY A 75 16.95 6.67 -1.02
N ALA A 76 16.25 5.90 -1.86
CA ALA A 76 15.34 6.45 -2.87
C ALA A 76 14.01 6.97 -2.29
N ILE A 77 13.65 6.50 -1.11
CA ILE A 77 12.50 6.96 -0.33
C ILE A 77 12.88 7.10 1.14
N THR A 78 12.11 7.88 1.89
CA THR A 78 12.25 8.07 3.34
C THR A 78 10.88 7.98 4.02
N ASP A 79 10.84 7.91 5.34
CA ASP A 79 9.61 7.94 6.16
C ASP A 79 8.58 6.88 5.75
N LEU A 80 9.02 5.66 5.43
CA LEU A 80 8.11 4.56 5.10
C LEU A 80 7.24 4.19 6.31
N LYS A 81 5.94 4.27 6.15
CA LYS A 81 4.92 3.86 7.13
C LYS A 81 4.01 2.82 6.53
N VAL A 82 3.70 1.80 7.32
CA VAL A 82 2.75 0.75 6.98
C VAL A 82 1.42 1.05 7.63
N GLN A 83 0.34 0.94 6.88
CA GLN A 83 -1.03 1.17 7.31
C GLN A 83 -1.24 2.54 8.00
N PRO A 84 -0.79 3.65 7.40
CA PRO A 84 -1.02 4.98 7.97
C PRO A 84 -2.51 5.31 7.97
N GLU A 85 -2.97 5.94 9.04
CA GLU A 85 -4.35 6.42 9.16
C GLU A 85 -4.42 7.94 8.97
N PHE A 86 -5.45 8.37 8.25
CA PHE A 86 -5.79 9.77 8.02
C PHE A 86 -7.21 10.03 8.50
N THR A 87 -7.40 11.02 9.36
CA THR A 87 -8.74 11.43 9.78
C THR A 87 -9.35 12.30 8.70
N LEU A 88 -10.49 11.89 8.17
CA LEU A 88 -11.24 12.62 7.15
C LEU A 88 -12.29 13.53 7.77
N ILE A 89 -13.00 13.02 8.79
CA ILE A 89 -13.98 13.78 9.57
C ILE A 89 -13.75 13.42 11.03
N GLU A 90 -13.60 14.43 11.88
CA GLU A 90 -13.47 14.23 13.32
C GLU A 90 -14.79 13.73 13.93
N ALA A 91 -14.69 13.03 15.05
CA ALA A 91 -15.87 12.65 15.80
C ALA A 91 -16.56 13.91 16.35
N TYR A 92 -17.88 13.94 16.30
CA TYR A 92 -18.66 15.06 16.83
C TYR A 92 -19.96 14.56 17.49
N THR A 93 -20.61 15.44 18.24
CA THR A 93 -21.95 15.18 18.80
C THR A 93 -22.93 16.10 18.10
N THR A 94 -24.05 15.54 17.64
CA THR A 94 -25.12 16.33 17.01
C THR A 94 -25.84 17.19 18.06
N PRO A 95 -26.59 18.22 17.64
CA PRO A 95 -27.43 19.00 18.58
C PRO A 95 -28.42 18.16 19.35
N ASP A 96 -28.88 17.03 18.79
CA ASP A 96 -29.80 16.08 19.43
C ASP A 96 -29.10 15.11 20.39
N GLY A 97 -27.76 15.24 20.57
CA GLY A 97 -26.99 14.43 21.48
C GLY A 97 -26.46 13.10 20.91
N GLU A 98 -26.65 12.84 19.63
CA GLU A 98 -26.10 11.65 18.98
C GLU A 98 -24.60 11.78 18.77
N ARG A 99 -23.83 10.76 19.17
CA ARG A 99 -22.39 10.72 18.98
C ARG A 99 -22.02 10.10 17.64
N VAL A 100 -21.49 10.92 16.74
CA VAL A 100 -21.00 10.50 15.43
C VAL A 100 -19.51 10.17 15.51
N ARG A 101 -19.13 8.97 15.08
CA ARG A 101 -17.73 8.52 15.08
C ARG A 101 -16.92 9.20 14.00
N ALA A 102 -15.62 9.38 14.26
CA ALA A 102 -14.67 9.86 13.25
C ALA A 102 -14.67 8.95 12.01
N LEU A 103 -14.64 9.57 10.84
CA LEU A 103 -14.39 8.89 9.58
C LEU A 103 -12.89 8.93 9.30
N ARG A 104 -12.29 7.74 9.13
CA ARG A 104 -10.86 7.59 8.86
C ARG A 104 -10.62 6.84 7.56
N TYR A 105 -9.51 7.17 6.91
CA TYR A 105 -8.95 6.43 5.80
C TYR A 105 -7.64 5.78 6.25
N ARG A 106 -7.51 4.47 6.06
CA ARG A 106 -6.28 3.72 6.28
C ARG A 106 -5.75 3.27 4.94
N ALA A 107 -4.60 3.82 4.55
CA ALA A 107 -3.87 3.41 3.37
C ALA A 107 -2.98 2.20 3.67
N ASP A 108 -2.47 1.53 2.63
CA ASP A 108 -1.53 0.42 2.83
C ASP A 108 -0.13 0.95 3.15
N PHE A 109 0.33 1.98 2.45
CA PHE A 109 1.65 2.57 2.63
C PHE A 109 1.67 4.08 2.48
N SER A 110 2.60 4.73 3.18
CA SER A 110 3.02 6.10 2.88
C SER A 110 4.53 6.23 3.03
N TYR A 111 5.12 7.09 2.23
CA TYR A 111 6.54 7.39 2.25
C TYR A 111 6.81 8.75 1.60
N LYS A 112 8.02 9.28 1.75
CA LYS A 112 8.46 10.47 1.03
C LYS A 112 9.42 10.10 -0.08
N ARG A 113 9.24 10.69 -1.25
CA ARG A 113 10.19 10.67 -2.36
C ARG A 113 10.45 12.11 -2.78
N ASP A 114 11.71 12.50 -2.83
CA ASP A 114 12.13 13.87 -3.16
C ASP A 114 11.41 14.94 -2.31
N GLY A 115 11.18 14.62 -1.01
CA GLY A 115 10.46 15.47 -0.05
C GLY A 115 8.94 15.46 -0.18
N VAL A 116 8.38 14.83 -1.21
CA VAL A 116 6.93 14.76 -1.45
C VAL A 116 6.33 13.51 -0.77
N LEU A 117 5.27 13.71 0.00
CA LEU A 117 4.52 12.61 0.60
C LEU A 117 3.72 11.86 -0.46
N ILE A 118 3.95 10.56 -0.56
CA ILE A 118 3.21 9.64 -1.41
C ILE A 118 2.42 8.69 -0.51
N VAL A 119 1.15 8.52 -0.83
CA VAL A 119 0.24 7.58 -0.15
C VAL A 119 -0.22 6.55 -1.17
N GLU A 120 -0.02 5.28 -0.87
CA GLU A 120 -0.34 4.18 -1.77
C GLU A 120 -1.35 3.21 -1.17
N ASP A 121 -2.18 2.67 -2.05
CA ASP A 121 -3.14 1.61 -1.76
C ASP A 121 -2.99 0.51 -2.81
N VAL A 122 -2.80 -0.73 -2.37
CA VAL A 122 -2.68 -1.89 -3.26
C VAL A 122 -4.08 -2.38 -3.59
N LYS A 123 -4.57 -2.05 -4.78
CA LYS A 123 -5.95 -2.35 -5.19
C LYS A 123 -6.01 -3.26 -6.40
N SER A 124 -6.97 -4.16 -6.37
CA SER A 124 -7.48 -4.82 -7.58
C SER A 124 -8.81 -4.18 -8.00
N THR A 125 -9.21 -4.36 -9.24
CA THR A 125 -10.50 -3.85 -9.74
C THR A 125 -11.66 -4.29 -8.86
N ALA A 126 -11.63 -5.52 -8.36
CA ALA A 126 -12.68 -6.10 -7.50
C ALA A 126 -12.76 -5.46 -6.10
N THR A 127 -11.71 -4.83 -5.62
CA THR A 127 -11.65 -4.22 -4.26
C THR A 127 -11.92 -2.71 -4.26
N ARG A 128 -12.20 -2.10 -5.40
CA ARG A 128 -12.58 -0.69 -5.54
C ARG A 128 -14.07 -0.48 -5.20
N THR A 129 -14.38 -0.48 -3.91
CA THR A 129 -15.74 -0.22 -3.43
C THR A 129 -16.12 1.26 -3.55
N ARG A 130 -17.43 1.56 -3.56
CA ARG A 130 -17.94 2.95 -3.55
C ARG A 130 -17.39 3.73 -2.35
N THR A 131 -17.44 3.14 -1.17
CA THR A 131 -16.90 3.74 0.05
C THR A 131 -15.42 4.08 -0.05
N TYR A 132 -14.63 3.22 -0.67
CA TYR A 132 -13.22 3.50 -0.93
C TYR A 132 -13.03 4.72 -1.85
N LEU A 133 -13.77 4.78 -2.95
CA LEU A 133 -13.70 5.91 -3.89
C LEU A 133 -14.10 7.23 -3.24
N ASP A 134 -15.12 7.22 -2.38
CA ASP A 134 -15.56 8.41 -1.65
C ASP A 134 -14.51 8.87 -0.64
N LYS A 135 -13.91 7.94 0.12
CA LYS A 135 -12.79 8.26 1.03
C LYS A 135 -11.57 8.80 0.29
N ARG A 136 -11.27 8.26 -0.89
CA ARG A 136 -10.16 8.75 -1.74
C ARG A 136 -10.39 10.19 -2.19
N LYS A 137 -11.62 10.57 -2.55
CA LYS A 137 -11.98 11.96 -2.85
C LYS A 137 -11.78 12.87 -1.63
N LEU A 138 -12.23 12.42 -0.46
CA LEU A 138 -12.05 13.16 0.78
C LEU A 138 -10.58 13.35 1.15
N MET A 139 -9.71 12.36 0.90
CA MET A 139 -8.26 12.51 1.05
C MET A 139 -7.71 13.67 0.24
N ARG A 140 -8.15 13.82 -1.00
CA ARG A 140 -7.76 14.93 -1.86
C ARG A 140 -8.30 16.27 -1.35
N GLU A 141 -9.58 16.33 -1.00
CA GLU A 141 -10.24 17.58 -0.58
C GLU A 141 -9.73 18.08 0.78
N ILE A 142 -9.50 17.19 1.74
CA ILE A 142 -9.18 17.54 3.12
C ILE A 142 -7.66 17.67 3.33
N HIS A 143 -6.90 16.72 2.77
CA HIS A 143 -5.45 16.65 2.98
C HIS A 143 -4.62 17.10 1.77
N GLY A 144 -5.24 17.36 0.61
CA GLY A 144 -4.54 17.65 -0.64
C GLY A 144 -3.73 16.45 -1.17
N ILE A 145 -4.03 15.24 -0.70
CA ILE A 145 -3.28 14.02 -1.04
C ILE A 145 -4.06 13.20 -2.06
N GLU A 146 -3.45 12.97 -3.21
CA GLU A 146 -3.97 12.01 -4.16
C GLU A 146 -3.43 10.61 -3.87
N VAL A 147 -4.32 9.69 -3.49
CA VAL A 147 -3.95 8.31 -3.20
C VAL A 147 -3.61 7.59 -4.48
N LYS A 148 -2.39 7.07 -4.56
CA LYS A 148 -1.89 6.29 -5.70
C LYS A 148 -2.33 4.83 -5.57
N GLU A 149 -3.11 4.36 -6.52
CA GLU A 149 -3.47 2.96 -6.62
C GLU A 149 -2.34 2.18 -7.29
N VAL A 150 -1.81 1.18 -6.58
CA VAL A 150 -0.84 0.25 -7.13
C VAL A 150 -1.59 -0.99 -7.57
N GLN A 151 -1.69 -1.18 -8.88
CA GLN A 151 -2.23 -2.40 -9.47
C GLN A 151 -1.10 -3.43 -9.65
N GLU A 152 -1.45 -4.69 -9.75
CA GLU A 152 -0.54 -5.84 -9.73
C GLU A 152 0.74 -5.71 -10.56
N TRP A 153 1.75 -6.30 -9.96
CA TRP A 153 3.01 -6.71 -10.59
C TRP A 153 2.83 -8.02 -11.36
#